data_e8cd140afcd82ceb7ec44f24a740649c
#
_entry.id   e8cd140afcd82ceb7ec44f24a740649c
#
_cell.length_a   1.000
_cell.length_b   1.000
_cell.length_c   1.000
_cell.angle_alpha   90.00
_cell.angle_beta   90.00
_cell.angle_gamma   90.00
#
_symmetry.space_group_name_H-M   'P 1'
#
loop_
_entity.id
_entity.type
_entity.pdbx_description
1 polymer ?
#
loop_
_entity_poly.entity_id
_entity_poly.type
_entity_poly.pdbx_seq_one_letter_code
_entity_poly.pdbx_strand_id
1 'polypeptide(L)'
;MFNLSTQEVVSSIEKTPIVKKANFVYQHYHNFFGNCDSMLSEIQEVSFARLHNQEKLPRRRMSYSEENSKQLTVFFMNSKITNALQDRFCTKLKFSSVDYWIDDKDYFLPPHVDDSTIKLSIQIYIGKDQPGTVLFDNNERLHTFTFENNCGYAMLLNDNTFHGLEYPVKIDGRKSVYVRYQ
;
A
#
# COMPACT_ATOMS: atom_id res chain seq x y z
N MET A 1 -14.97 -9.07 -10.39
CA MET A 1 -13.59 -9.15 -10.94
C MET A 1 -13.08 -7.74 -11.19
N PHE A 2 -11.93 -7.37 -10.62
CA PHE A 2 -11.37 -6.02 -10.79
C PHE A 2 -10.99 -5.75 -12.25
N ASN A 3 -11.34 -4.58 -12.75
CA ASN A 3 -10.92 -4.13 -14.08
C ASN A 3 -9.61 -3.36 -13.99
N LEU A 4 -8.49 -4.10 -13.82
CA LEU A 4 -7.15 -3.54 -13.64
C LEU A 4 -6.37 -3.53 -14.96
N SER A 5 -5.82 -2.39 -15.32
CA SER A 5 -4.99 -2.19 -16.51
C SER A 5 -3.51 -2.16 -16.15
N THR A 6 -2.76 -3.19 -16.56
CA THR A 6 -1.29 -3.21 -16.40
C THR A 6 -0.64 -1.99 -17.06
N GLN A 7 -1.15 -1.57 -18.23
CA GLN A 7 -0.58 -0.42 -18.95
C GLN A 7 -0.76 0.90 -18.19
N GLU A 8 -1.91 1.10 -17.54
CA GLU A 8 -2.16 2.30 -16.73
C GLU A 8 -1.27 2.33 -15.50
N VAL A 9 -1.10 1.19 -14.80
CA VAL A 9 -0.22 1.09 -13.64
C VAL A 9 1.24 1.31 -14.04
N VAL A 10 1.72 0.69 -15.12
CA VAL A 10 3.07 0.92 -15.64
C VAL A 10 3.26 2.41 -15.99
N SER A 11 2.31 3.02 -16.69
CA SER A 11 2.35 4.45 -17.02
C SER A 11 2.37 5.33 -15.76
N SER A 12 1.61 4.98 -14.72
CA SER A 12 1.63 5.70 -13.44
C SER A 12 3.01 5.61 -12.77
N ILE A 13 3.62 4.42 -12.73
CA ILE A 13 4.96 4.21 -12.18
C ILE A 13 6.01 5.02 -12.96
N GLU A 14 5.98 4.97 -14.29
CA GLU A 14 6.96 5.64 -15.13
C GLU A 14 6.87 7.17 -15.06
N LYS A 15 5.67 7.73 -14.99
CA LYS A 15 5.43 9.18 -15.00
C LYS A 15 5.58 9.83 -13.63
N THR A 16 5.35 9.09 -12.55
CA THR A 16 5.46 9.64 -11.19
C THR A 16 6.92 9.89 -10.82
N PRO A 17 7.27 11.11 -10.38
CA PRO A 17 8.65 11.41 -10.01
C PRO A 17 9.10 10.64 -8.77
N ILE A 18 10.38 10.27 -8.74
CA ILE A 18 11.04 9.80 -7.51
C ILE A 18 11.35 11.01 -6.63
N VAL A 19 10.95 10.92 -5.38
CA VAL A 19 11.29 11.88 -4.33
C VAL A 19 12.34 11.25 -3.42
N LYS A 20 13.41 12.01 -3.14
CA LYS A 20 14.43 11.66 -2.15
C LYS A 20 14.38 12.68 -1.02
N LYS A 21 14.08 12.24 0.18
CA LYS A 21 13.96 13.10 1.35
C LYS A 21 14.43 12.36 2.60
N ALA A 22 15.47 12.87 3.28
CA ALA A 22 16.15 12.17 4.36
C ALA A 22 16.52 10.72 3.96
N ASN A 23 16.11 9.72 4.72
CA ASN A 23 16.37 8.30 4.47
C ASN A 23 15.37 7.66 3.47
N PHE A 24 14.43 8.43 2.94
CA PHE A 24 13.35 7.92 2.11
C PHE A 24 13.60 8.15 0.63
N VAL A 25 13.29 7.11 -0.16
CA VAL A 25 13.20 7.16 -1.63
C VAL A 25 11.82 6.61 -1.98
N TYR A 26 10.93 7.46 -2.50
CA TYR A 26 9.55 7.09 -2.76
C TYR A 26 8.96 7.77 -4.00
N GLN A 27 7.83 7.23 -4.45
CA GLN A 27 6.89 7.86 -5.38
C GLN A 27 5.58 8.12 -4.64
N HIS A 28 4.91 9.23 -4.93
CA HIS A 28 3.57 9.53 -4.41
C HIS A 28 2.59 9.55 -5.59
N TYR A 29 1.65 8.62 -5.59
CA TYR A 29 0.66 8.45 -6.65
C TYR A 29 -0.64 9.16 -6.32
N HIS A 30 -1.22 9.86 -7.31
CA HIS A 30 -2.55 10.47 -7.21
C HIS A 30 -3.62 9.70 -8.02
N ASN A 31 -3.23 8.77 -8.88
CA ASN A 31 -4.11 7.89 -9.63
C ASN A 31 -3.31 6.66 -10.07
N PHE A 32 -3.23 5.65 -9.22
CA PHE A 32 -2.35 4.50 -9.47
C PHE A 32 -2.94 3.50 -10.47
N PHE A 33 -4.21 3.10 -10.29
CA PHE A 33 -4.85 2.06 -11.08
C PHE A 33 -5.55 2.57 -12.36
N GLY A 34 -5.59 3.88 -12.60
CA GLY A 34 -6.44 4.47 -13.62
C GLY A 34 -7.89 4.49 -13.16
N ASN A 35 -8.66 3.42 -13.40
CA ASN A 35 -10.00 3.27 -12.85
C ASN A 35 -10.03 2.20 -11.75
N CYS A 36 -10.39 2.61 -10.53
CA CYS A 36 -10.51 1.71 -9.37
C CYS A 36 -11.95 1.58 -8.83
N ASP A 37 -12.96 2.07 -9.53
CA ASP A 37 -14.36 2.06 -9.07
C ASP A 37 -14.87 0.65 -8.80
N SER A 38 -14.44 -0.33 -9.60
CA SER A 38 -14.75 -1.74 -9.38
C SER A 38 -14.20 -2.26 -8.06
N MET A 39 -13.04 -1.76 -7.61
CA MET A 39 -12.45 -2.16 -6.32
C MET A 39 -13.27 -1.65 -5.13
N LEU A 40 -13.87 -0.46 -5.25
CA LEU A 40 -14.70 0.11 -4.20
C LEU A 40 -15.99 -0.69 -4.01
N SER A 41 -16.66 -1.10 -5.12
CA SER A 41 -17.95 -1.80 -5.09
C SER A 41 -17.79 -3.29 -4.71
N GLU A 42 -16.83 -3.98 -5.28
CA GLU A 42 -16.66 -5.43 -5.08
C GLU A 42 -16.16 -5.79 -3.68
N ILE A 43 -15.43 -4.89 -3.03
CA ILE A 43 -14.85 -5.13 -1.69
C ILE A 43 -15.88 -4.94 -0.56
N GLN A 44 -17.03 -4.35 -0.83
CA GLN A 44 -18.11 -4.22 0.16
C GLN A 44 -18.80 -5.56 0.48
N GLU A 45 -18.72 -6.54 -0.41
CA GLU A 45 -19.44 -7.83 -0.32
C GLU A 45 -18.59 -8.99 0.23
N VAL A 46 -17.30 -8.77 0.52
CA VAL A 46 -16.38 -9.87 0.85
C VAL A 46 -16.39 -10.21 2.34
N SER A 47 -16.47 -11.50 2.62
CA SER A 47 -16.30 -12.05 3.98
C SER A 47 -14.89 -11.73 4.52
N PHE A 48 -14.82 -11.22 5.74
CA PHE A 48 -13.56 -10.85 6.38
C PHE A 48 -12.99 -12.02 7.18
N ALA A 49 -11.78 -12.48 6.82
CA ALA A 49 -11.01 -13.34 7.68
C ALA A 49 -10.33 -12.49 8.77
N ARG A 50 -10.48 -12.89 10.02
CA ARG A 50 -9.68 -12.35 11.11
C ARG A 50 -8.27 -12.92 11.00
N LEU A 51 -7.25 -12.09 11.11
CA LEU A 51 -5.87 -12.56 11.17
C LEU A 51 -5.64 -13.41 12.42
N HIS A 52 -4.84 -14.47 12.28
CA HIS A 52 -4.42 -15.32 13.41
C HIS A 52 -3.60 -14.57 14.49
N ASN A 53 -3.17 -13.32 14.25
CA ASN A 53 -2.37 -12.48 15.15
C ASN A 53 -3.11 -11.22 15.62
N GLN A 54 -4.40 -11.32 15.94
CA GLN A 54 -5.20 -10.19 16.44
C GLN A 54 -4.67 -9.52 17.71
N GLU A 55 -3.87 -10.22 18.51
CA GLU A 55 -3.26 -9.64 19.70
C GLU A 55 -2.23 -8.55 19.38
N LYS A 56 -1.55 -8.65 18.21
CA LYS A 56 -0.53 -7.66 17.79
C LYS A 56 -1.10 -6.48 17.02
N LEU A 57 -2.19 -6.68 16.28
CA LEU A 57 -2.82 -5.67 15.44
C LEU A 57 -4.34 -5.68 15.63
N PRO A 58 -4.83 -5.30 16.82
CA PRO A 58 -6.26 -5.24 17.07
C PRO A 58 -6.89 -4.25 16.08
N ARG A 59 -8.11 -4.56 15.62
CA ARG A 59 -8.90 -3.73 14.71
C ARG A 59 -8.38 -3.64 13.27
N ARG A 60 -7.40 -4.45 12.88
CA ARG A 60 -7.04 -4.66 11.48
C ARG A 60 -7.62 -5.96 10.98
N ARG A 61 -8.25 -5.91 9.84
CA ARG A 61 -8.80 -7.07 9.14
C ARG A 61 -8.20 -7.18 7.75
N MET A 62 -8.00 -8.40 7.28
CA MET A 62 -7.68 -8.66 5.88
C MET A 62 -8.98 -9.04 5.16
N SER A 63 -9.28 -8.34 4.07
CA SER A 63 -10.33 -8.79 3.17
C SER A 63 -9.82 -10.01 2.40
N TYR A 64 -10.49 -11.12 2.56
CA TYR A 64 -10.19 -12.35 1.85
C TYR A 64 -11.35 -12.73 0.92
N SER A 65 -11.11 -12.54 -0.36
CA SER A 65 -11.81 -13.27 -1.42
C SER A 65 -10.72 -14.00 -2.17
N GLU A 66 -10.82 -15.32 -2.25
CA GLU A 66 -9.82 -16.14 -2.95
C GLU A 66 -9.62 -15.67 -4.39
N GLU A 67 -10.70 -15.34 -5.08
CA GLU A 67 -10.68 -14.83 -6.44
C GLU A 67 -10.00 -13.46 -6.54
N ASN A 68 -10.37 -12.51 -5.68
CA ASN A 68 -9.80 -11.17 -5.67
C ASN A 68 -8.31 -11.19 -5.26
N SER A 69 -7.95 -11.99 -4.27
CA SER A 69 -6.55 -12.16 -3.86
C SER A 69 -5.71 -12.77 -4.96
N LYS A 70 -6.24 -13.78 -5.65
CA LYS A 70 -5.59 -14.40 -6.81
C LYS A 70 -5.42 -13.41 -7.96
N GLN A 71 -6.45 -12.62 -8.26
CA GLN A 71 -6.40 -11.60 -9.30
C GLN A 71 -5.34 -10.53 -8.99
N LEU A 72 -5.32 -9.97 -7.78
CA LEU A 72 -4.29 -9.00 -7.36
C LEU A 72 -2.89 -9.62 -7.41
N THR A 73 -2.74 -10.87 -6.95
CA THR A 73 -1.46 -11.58 -6.99
C THR A 73 -0.96 -11.70 -8.44
N VAL A 74 -1.76 -12.22 -9.35
CA VAL A 74 -1.41 -12.37 -10.77
C VAL A 74 -1.10 -11.01 -11.39
N PHE A 75 -1.86 -9.98 -11.04
CA PHE A 75 -1.65 -8.63 -11.53
C PHE A 75 -0.29 -8.06 -11.11
N PHE A 76 0.06 -8.10 -9.82
CA PHE A 76 1.33 -7.55 -9.32
C PHE A 76 2.54 -8.45 -9.57
N MET A 77 2.34 -9.74 -9.87
CA MET A 77 3.40 -10.63 -10.40
C MET A 77 3.78 -10.33 -11.85
N ASN A 78 3.02 -9.49 -12.54
CA ASN A 78 3.29 -9.16 -13.94
C ASN A 78 4.67 -8.51 -14.08
N SER A 79 5.51 -9.10 -14.95
CA SER A 79 6.89 -8.64 -15.16
C SER A 79 6.99 -7.20 -15.64
N LYS A 80 5.99 -6.67 -16.37
CA LYS A 80 5.98 -5.28 -16.81
C LYS A 80 5.90 -4.32 -15.61
N ILE A 81 5.08 -4.64 -14.60
CA ILE A 81 4.98 -3.84 -13.37
C ILE A 81 6.29 -3.94 -12.58
N THR A 82 6.79 -5.17 -12.37
CA THR A 82 8.05 -5.40 -11.66
C THR A 82 9.22 -4.68 -12.33
N ASN A 83 9.33 -4.76 -13.66
CA ASN A 83 10.41 -4.11 -14.42
C ASN A 83 10.31 -2.58 -14.32
N ALA A 84 9.10 -1.99 -14.47
CA ALA A 84 8.91 -0.56 -14.31
C ALA A 84 9.34 -0.06 -12.91
N LEU A 85 9.01 -0.81 -11.85
CA LEU A 85 9.47 -0.51 -10.49
C LEU A 85 10.99 -0.64 -10.35
N GLN A 86 11.60 -1.72 -10.89
CA GLN A 86 13.05 -1.92 -10.88
C GLN A 86 13.80 -0.78 -11.56
N ASP A 87 13.31 -0.35 -12.72
CA ASP A 87 13.91 0.73 -13.50
C ASP A 87 13.82 2.07 -12.74
N ARG A 88 12.66 2.35 -12.15
CA ARG A 88 12.43 3.61 -11.40
C ARG A 88 13.23 3.68 -10.10
N PHE A 89 13.31 2.59 -9.36
CA PHE A 89 13.99 2.54 -8.07
C PHE A 89 15.44 2.04 -8.15
N CYS A 90 15.93 1.68 -9.34
CA CYS A 90 17.28 1.15 -9.57
C CYS A 90 17.61 -0.03 -8.64
N THR A 91 16.66 -0.92 -8.42
CA THR A 91 16.76 -2.04 -7.45
C THR A 91 16.18 -3.32 -8.04
N LYS A 92 16.86 -4.44 -7.85
CA LYS A 92 16.32 -5.76 -8.23
C LYS A 92 15.21 -6.15 -7.28
N LEU A 93 14.04 -6.44 -7.84
CA LEU A 93 12.82 -6.76 -7.13
C LEU A 93 12.24 -8.10 -7.56
N LYS A 94 11.67 -8.82 -6.60
CA LYS A 94 10.86 -10.01 -6.81
C LYS A 94 9.58 -9.85 -6.02
N PHE A 95 8.42 -10.03 -6.68
CA PHE A 95 7.13 -9.99 -6.00
C PHE A 95 7.12 -10.97 -4.81
N SER A 96 6.63 -10.52 -3.67
CA SER A 96 6.50 -11.31 -2.44
C SER A 96 5.03 -11.59 -2.11
N SER A 97 4.23 -10.54 -1.94
CA SER A 97 2.82 -10.69 -1.58
C SER A 97 2.01 -9.44 -1.89
N VAL A 98 0.69 -9.60 -1.92
CA VAL A 98 -0.28 -8.53 -1.91
C VAL A 98 -1.39 -8.85 -0.93
N ASP A 99 -1.76 -7.86 -0.12
CA ASP A 99 -2.82 -7.95 0.86
C ASP A 99 -3.82 -6.82 0.67
N TYR A 100 -5.07 -7.07 0.98
CA TYR A 100 -6.09 -6.06 1.08
C TYR A 100 -6.46 -5.86 2.55
N TRP A 101 -6.09 -4.70 3.08
CA TRP A 101 -6.28 -4.35 4.48
C TRP A 101 -7.50 -3.50 4.70
N ILE A 102 -8.18 -3.76 5.82
CA ILE A 102 -9.23 -2.92 6.37
C ILE A 102 -8.87 -2.63 7.81
N ASP A 103 -8.66 -1.37 8.12
CA ASP A 103 -8.41 -0.89 9.48
C ASP A 103 -9.71 -0.29 10.02
N ASP A 104 -10.16 -0.78 11.17
CA ASP A 104 -11.34 -0.28 11.85
C ASP A 104 -11.00 0.88 12.79
N LYS A 105 -12.03 1.56 13.28
CA LYS A 105 -11.89 2.68 14.23
C LYS A 105 -10.96 2.31 15.39
N ASP A 106 -10.14 3.26 15.80
CA ASP A 106 -9.10 3.17 16.82
C ASP A 106 -7.93 2.22 16.48
N TYR A 107 -7.86 1.68 15.25
CA TYR A 107 -6.63 1.05 14.79
C TYR A 107 -5.51 2.08 14.74
N PHE A 108 -4.37 1.72 15.32
CA PHE A 108 -3.17 2.54 15.33
C PHE A 108 -1.94 1.69 15.03
N LEU A 109 -1.14 2.16 14.09
CA LEU A 109 0.15 1.57 13.78
C LEU A 109 1.23 2.61 14.10
N PRO A 110 1.95 2.46 15.23
CA PRO A 110 2.98 3.40 15.62
C PRO A 110 4.13 3.40 14.59
N PRO A 111 5.01 4.41 14.61
CA PRO A 111 6.21 4.43 13.77
C PRO A 111 7.01 3.14 13.91
N HIS A 112 7.26 2.46 12.79
CA HIS A 112 7.98 1.20 12.70
C HIS A 112 8.74 1.11 11.39
N VAL A 113 9.64 0.17 11.28
CA VAL A 113 10.24 -0.30 10.03
C VAL A 113 9.63 -1.65 9.67
N ASP A 114 9.47 -1.92 8.38
CA ASP A 114 9.02 -3.21 7.90
C ASP A 114 10.11 -4.30 8.01
N ASP A 115 9.73 -5.54 7.75
CA ASP A 115 10.64 -6.68 7.71
C ASP A 115 11.80 -6.42 6.73
N SER A 116 13.03 -6.65 7.17
CA SER A 116 14.26 -6.40 6.40
C SER A 116 14.38 -7.21 5.10
N THR A 117 13.58 -8.25 4.91
CA THR A 117 13.50 -9.00 3.67
C THR A 117 12.75 -8.26 2.56
N ILE A 118 11.94 -7.25 2.91
CA ILE A 118 11.17 -6.44 1.98
C ILE A 118 12.00 -5.22 1.55
N LYS A 119 12.23 -5.10 0.25
CA LYS A 119 13.00 -3.99 -0.34
C LYS A 119 12.12 -2.82 -0.76
N LEU A 120 10.91 -3.12 -1.22
CA LEU A 120 9.96 -2.10 -1.68
C LEU A 120 8.54 -2.48 -1.26
N SER A 121 7.83 -1.52 -0.71
CA SER A 121 6.38 -1.63 -0.48
C SER A 121 5.61 -0.62 -1.32
N ILE A 122 4.40 -1.02 -1.73
CA ILE A 122 3.41 -0.15 -2.35
C ILE A 122 2.17 -0.19 -1.48
N GLN A 123 1.61 0.97 -1.13
CA GLN A 123 0.31 1.05 -0.48
C GLN A 123 -0.59 1.99 -1.28
N ILE A 124 -1.73 1.48 -1.74
CA ILE A 124 -2.73 2.26 -2.46
C ILE A 124 -4.00 2.30 -1.64
N TYR A 125 -4.47 3.51 -1.36
CA TYR A 125 -5.67 3.76 -0.57
C TYR A 125 -6.94 3.62 -1.41
N ILE A 126 -7.96 3.07 -0.76
CA ILE A 126 -9.28 2.87 -1.36
C ILE A 126 -10.31 3.56 -0.46
N GLY A 127 -10.83 4.70 -0.92
CA GLY A 127 -11.75 5.54 -0.17
C GLY A 127 -11.18 6.92 0.13
N LYS A 128 -11.74 7.60 1.14
CA LYS A 128 -11.39 8.98 1.51
C LYS A 128 -11.58 9.22 3.01
N ASP A 129 -11.20 10.40 3.47
CA ASP A 129 -11.46 10.93 4.82
C ASP A 129 -10.86 10.07 5.96
N GLN A 130 -9.74 9.42 5.70
CA GLN A 130 -9.00 8.60 6.67
C GLN A 130 -7.55 9.11 6.86
N PRO A 131 -6.85 8.73 7.94
CA PRO A 131 -5.45 9.05 8.09
C PRO A 131 -4.60 8.34 7.03
N GLY A 132 -3.73 9.09 6.37
CA GLY A 132 -2.71 8.53 5.50
C GLY A 132 -1.48 8.04 6.27
N THR A 133 -0.59 7.34 5.59
CA THR A 133 0.69 6.93 6.17
C THR A 133 1.61 8.12 6.32
N VAL A 134 2.31 8.20 7.44
CA VAL A 134 3.28 9.24 7.76
C VAL A 134 4.68 8.65 7.73
N LEU A 135 5.63 9.36 7.13
CA LEU A 135 7.05 9.11 7.22
C LEU A 135 7.64 9.91 8.37
N PHE A 136 8.49 9.27 9.17
CA PHE A 136 9.12 9.88 10.35
C PHE A 136 10.64 9.89 10.20
N ASP A 137 11.26 11.01 10.50
CA ASP A 137 12.71 11.14 10.65
C ASP A 137 13.03 11.59 12.07
N ASN A 138 13.81 10.83 12.81
CA ASN A 138 14.13 11.09 14.22
C ASN A 138 12.89 11.36 15.10
N ASN A 139 11.82 10.60 14.89
CA ASN A 139 10.50 10.74 15.53
C ASN A 139 9.72 12.02 15.15
N GLU A 140 10.23 12.83 14.24
CA GLU A 140 9.51 13.98 13.72
C GLU A 140 8.79 13.62 12.41
N ARG A 141 7.61 14.21 12.21
CA ARG A 141 6.84 14.03 10.97
C ARG A 141 7.58 14.68 9.79
N LEU A 142 8.00 13.86 8.84
CA LEU A 142 8.68 14.29 7.63
C LEU A 142 7.71 14.54 6.47
N HIS A 143 6.76 13.64 6.26
CA HIS A 143 5.80 13.67 5.16
C HIS A 143 4.56 12.86 5.51
N THR A 144 3.40 13.26 5.00
CA THR A 144 2.15 12.50 5.10
C THR A 144 1.61 12.26 3.70
N PHE A 145 1.37 10.99 3.37
CA PHE A 145 0.66 10.63 2.15
C PHE A 145 -0.83 10.87 2.34
N THR A 146 -1.44 11.62 1.44
CA THR A 146 -2.88 11.91 1.49
C THR A 146 -3.69 10.63 1.30
N PHE A 147 -4.65 10.38 2.19
CA PHE A 147 -5.57 9.27 2.05
C PHE A 147 -6.75 9.69 1.16
N GLU A 148 -6.61 9.46 -0.11
CA GLU A 148 -7.64 9.66 -1.13
C GLU A 148 -7.80 8.40 -1.97
N ASN A 149 -8.95 8.25 -2.60
CA ASN A 149 -9.21 7.09 -3.44
C ASN A 149 -8.18 6.99 -4.57
N ASN A 150 -7.62 5.79 -4.75
CA ASN A 150 -6.61 5.51 -5.79
C ASN A 150 -5.29 6.31 -5.65
N CYS A 151 -5.09 6.99 -4.51
CA CYS A 151 -3.82 7.59 -4.13
C CYS A 151 -2.98 6.63 -3.31
N GLY A 152 -1.69 6.89 -3.21
CA GLY A 152 -0.80 6.06 -2.40
C GLY A 152 0.66 6.28 -2.71
N TYR A 153 1.48 5.32 -2.38
CA TYR A 153 2.93 5.43 -2.56
C TYR A 153 3.59 4.10 -2.89
N ALA A 154 4.76 4.18 -3.51
CA ALA A 154 5.77 3.12 -3.50
C ALA A 154 7.01 3.66 -2.80
N MET A 155 7.64 2.87 -1.93
CA MET A 155 8.77 3.29 -1.12
C MET A 155 9.81 2.19 -0.98
N LEU A 156 11.10 2.54 -1.17
CA LEU A 156 12.21 1.67 -0.78
C LEU A 156 12.29 1.59 0.73
N LEU A 157 12.52 0.40 1.25
CA LEU A 157 12.59 0.10 2.67
C LEU A 157 14.04 -0.18 3.10
N ASN A 158 14.39 0.29 4.28
CA ASN A 158 15.63 0.02 4.98
C ASN A 158 15.41 0.23 6.49
N ASP A 159 16.43 -0.03 7.30
CA ASP A 159 16.35 0.04 8.77
C ASP A 159 16.07 1.45 9.34
N ASN A 160 16.06 2.48 8.50
CA ASN A 160 15.80 3.88 8.89
C ASN A 160 14.50 4.44 8.29
N THR A 161 13.71 3.63 7.57
CA THR A 161 12.46 4.08 6.94
C THR A 161 11.28 3.93 7.89
N PHE A 162 11.30 4.68 9.01
CA PHE A 162 10.21 4.66 9.99
C PHE A 162 8.93 5.28 9.41
N HIS A 163 7.86 4.50 9.42
CA HIS A 163 6.54 4.94 8.93
C HIS A 163 5.42 4.35 9.77
N GLY A 164 4.23 4.96 9.70
CA GLY A 164 3.09 4.53 10.50
C GLY A 164 1.91 5.48 10.37
N LEU A 165 1.09 5.56 11.41
CA LEU A 165 0.01 6.53 11.53
C LEU A 165 0.37 7.58 12.57
N GLU A 166 0.00 8.83 12.33
CA GLU A 166 0.18 9.92 13.30
C GLU A 166 -0.87 9.84 14.44
N TYR A 167 -2.06 9.35 14.11
CA TYR A 167 -3.17 9.17 15.05
C TYR A 167 -4.03 7.96 14.65
N PRO A 168 -4.82 7.42 15.58
CA PRO A 168 -5.70 6.28 15.27
C PRO A 168 -6.72 6.59 14.17
N VAL A 169 -7.13 5.54 13.49
CA VAL A 169 -8.23 5.56 12.51
C VAL A 169 -9.51 6.07 13.20
N LYS A 170 -10.17 7.07 12.60
CA LYS A 170 -11.31 7.77 13.23
C LYS A 170 -12.65 7.05 13.02
N ILE A 171 -12.80 6.39 11.89
CA ILE A 171 -14.03 5.67 11.50
C ILE A 171 -13.64 4.33 10.89
N ASP A 172 -14.54 3.35 10.98
CA ASP A 172 -14.32 2.02 10.40
C ASP A 172 -14.09 2.06 8.89
N GLY A 173 -13.32 1.13 8.39
CA GLY A 173 -13.17 0.87 6.98
C GLY A 173 -12.12 1.71 6.26
N ARG A 174 -10.98 2.02 6.89
CA ARG A 174 -9.79 2.51 6.19
C ARG A 174 -9.19 1.38 5.35
N LYS A 175 -9.40 1.43 4.03
CA LYS A 175 -9.06 0.35 3.10
C LYS A 175 -7.78 0.64 2.34
N SER A 176 -6.93 -0.37 2.15
CA SER A 176 -5.74 -0.25 1.30
C SER A 176 -5.32 -1.58 0.66
N VAL A 177 -4.77 -1.48 -0.55
CA VAL A 177 -4.01 -2.56 -1.18
C VAL A 177 -2.55 -2.37 -0.78
N TYR A 178 -1.94 -3.40 -0.20
CA TYR A 178 -0.54 -3.38 0.24
C TYR A 178 0.26 -4.46 -0.47
N VAL A 179 1.28 -4.05 -1.22
CA VAL A 179 2.10 -4.92 -2.07
C VAL A 179 3.54 -4.89 -1.58
N ARG A 180 4.17 -6.05 -1.53
CA ARG A 180 5.55 -6.22 -1.08
C ARG A 180 6.42 -6.88 -2.13
N TYR A 181 7.64 -6.35 -2.31
CA TYR A 181 8.70 -6.88 -3.15
C TYR A 181 9.98 -7.09 -2.33
N GLN A 182 10.66 -8.23 -2.58
CA GLN A 182 11.95 -8.59 -2.00
C GLN A 182 13.11 -8.31 -2.96
#